data_6733e105f0668fdb892b549436fc8b90
#
_entry.id   6733e105f0668fdb892b549436fc8b90
#
_cell.length_a   1.000
_cell.length_b   1.000
_cell.length_c   1.000
_cell.angle_alpha   90.00
_cell.angle_beta   90.00
_cell.angle_gamma   90.00
#
_symmetry.space_group_name_H-M   'P 1'
#
loop_
_entity.id
_entity.type
_entity.pdbx_description
1 polymer ?
#
loop_
_entity_poly.entity_id
_entity_poly.type
_entity_poly.pdbx_seq_one_letter_code
_entity_poly.pdbx_strand_id
1 'polypeptide(L)'
;MEAILEAARQIRGSGHLMSLVSHASLDEGLLALIADRKSREVFRLTLINSYFPQKHDEVLRLCREEEEIGRREQYDESGEMDGAERVAESIRDAAFGRVVRRAYDYTCAMCGIRFMLDDVILVDAAHLIPFSESHDDSPTNGIALCKNHHWLMDRHLIAPGPSRGNDYSKPIWLVSSLLDNRLEAHRACMEYKGSRVILPREERHCPSPHALAWRAEHLRS
;
A
#
# COMPACT_ATOMS: atom_id res chain seq x y z
N MET A 1 4.70 35.49 0.00
CA MET A 1 5.20 34.48 0.95
C MET A 1 4.40 34.49 2.25
N GLU A 2 4.12 35.63 2.86
CA GLU A 2 3.30 35.75 4.09
C GLU A 2 1.88 35.20 3.97
N ALA A 3 1.18 35.44 2.87
CA ALA A 3 -0.17 34.92 2.63
C ALA A 3 -0.22 33.38 2.53
N ILE A 4 0.82 32.75 2.01
CA ILE A 4 0.94 31.29 1.93
C ILE A 4 1.18 30.69 3.33
N LEU A 5 2.00 31.34 4.14
CA LEU A 5 2.27 30.92 5.51
C LEU A 5 1.05 31.10 6.42
N GLU A 6 0.25 32.14 6.20
CA GLU A 6 -1.00 32.36 6.92
C GLU A 6 -2.05 31.31 6.55
N ALA A 7 -2.20 31.01 5.26
CA ALA A 7 -3.08 29.92 4.80
C ALA A 7 -2.64 28.54 5.34
N ALA A 8 -1.32 28.28 5.39
CA ALA A 8 -0.78 27.03 5.93
C ALA A 8 -1.10 26.82 7.42
N ARG A 9 -1.16 27.90 8.21
CA ARG A 9 -1.54 27.87 9.65
C ARG A 9 -3.01 27.45 9.87
N GLN A 10 -3.86 27.61 8.88
CA GLN A 10 -5.29 27.28 8.96
C GLN A 10 -5.58 25.84 8.56
N ILE A 11 -4.59 25.08 8.03
CA ILE A 11 -4.76 23.70 7.61
C ILE A 11 -4.94 22.81 8.84
N ARG A 12 -6.11 22.17 8.93
CA ARG A 12 -6.51 21.33 10.08
C ARG A 12 -6.25 19.83 9.86
N GLY A 13 -5.43 19.48 8.87
CA GLY A 13 -5.08 18.09 8.55
C GLY A 13 -4.92 17.86 7.05
N SER A 14 -4.46 16.67 6.67
CA SER A 14 -4.19 16.29 5.28
C SER A 14 -5.42 16.36 4.38
N GLY A 15 -6.59 15.95 4.86
CA GLY A 15 -7.85 16.06 4.12
C GLY A 15 -8.23 17.50 3.78
N HIS A 16 -8.04 18.43 4.72
CA HIS A 16 -8.27 19.86 4.46
C HIS A 16 -7.25 20.42 3.46
N LEU A 17 -5.98 20.02 3.55
CA LEU A 17 -4.98 20.40 2.58
C LEU A 17 -5.36 19.92 1.17
N MET A 18 -5.75 18.66 1.02
CA MET A 18 -6.13 18.07 -0.28
C MET A 18 -7.39 18.70 -0.88
N SER A 19 -8.28 19.26 -0.07
CA SER A 19 -9.46 19.99 -0.56
C SER A 19 -9.13 21.39 -1.10
N LEU A 20 -7.98 21.94 -0.71
CA LEU A 20 -7.55 23.29 -1.09
C LEU A 20 -6.50 23.31 -2.20
N VAL A 21 -5.76 22.22 -2.36
CA VAL A 21 -4.59 22.12 -3.25
C VAL A 21 -4.79 20.98 -4.24
N SER A 22 -4.85 21.29 -5.52
CA SER A 22 -4.99 20.29 -6.57
C SER A 22 -3.68 19.56 -6.89
N HIS A 23 -2.55 20.20 -6.69
CA HIS A 23 -1.22 19.63 -6.87
C HIS A 23 -0.18 20.43 -6.06
N ALA A 24 0.94 19.78 -5.77
CA ALA A 24 2.12 20.42 -5.23
C ALA A 24 3.30 20.15 -6.15
N SER A 25 4.11 21.16 -6.43
CA SER A 25 5.36 21.02 -7.16
C SER A 25 6.54 21.35 -6.25
N LEU A 26 7.64 20.64 -6.45
CA LEU A 26 8.90 20.95 -5.80
C LEU A 26 9.74 21.83 -6.74
N ASP A 27 10.48 22.77 -6.15
CA ASP A 27 11.51 23.52 -6.86
C ASP A 27 12.54 22.55 -7.47
N GLU A 28 13.01 22.83 -8.70
CA GLU A 28 13.96 21.97 -9.42
C GLU A 28 15.27 21.76 -8.65
N GLY A 29 15.76 22.81 -7.98
CA GLY A 29 16.95 22.72 -7.14
C GLY A 29 16.73 21.82 -5.92
N LEU A 30 15.56 21.88 -5.31
CA LEU A 30 15.18 20.99 -4.21
C LEU A 30 15.02 19.54 -4.70
N LEU A 31 14.42 19.34 -5.87
CA LEU A 31 14.32 18.03 -6.51
C LEU A 31 15.70 17.40 -6.75
N ALA A 32 16.64 18.17 -7.31
CA ALA A 32 18.02 17.73 -7.53
C ALA A 32 18.73 17.36 -6.22
N LEU A 33 18.53 18.15 -5.15
CA LEU A 33 19.08 17.87 -3.83
C LEU A 33 18.47 16.61 -3.19
N ILE A 34 17.17 16.40 -3.35
CA ILE A 34 16.48 15.19 -2.83
C ILE A 34 16.84 13.96 -3.66
N ALA A 35 17.16 14.09 -4.94
CA ALA A 35 17.64 13.00 -5.78
C ALA A 35 19.00 12.46 -5.31
N ASP A 36 19.88 13.32 -4.79
CA ASP A 36 21.16 12.88 -4.24
C ASP A 36 21.00 12.24 -2.84
N ARG A 37 21.56 11.03 -2.68
CA ARG A 37 21.45 10.24 -1.44
C ARG A 37 22.03 10.96 -0.21
N LYS A 38 23.17 11.60 -0.36
CA LYS A 38 23.82 12.29 0.76
C LYS A 38 23.01 13.52 1.20
N SER A 39 22.51 14.27 0.23
CA SER A 39 21.68 15.43 0.47
C SER A 39 20.35 15.05 1.14
N ARG A 40 19.70 13.95 0.71
CA ARG A 40 18.50 13.43 1.36
C ARG A 40 18.74 13.09 2.84
N GLU A 41 19.88 12.50 3.16
CA GLU A 41 20.21 12.17 4.56
C GLU A 41 20.38 13.44 5.40
N VAL A 42 21.06 14.45 4.88
CA VAL A 42 21.18 15.74 5.56
C VAL A 42 19.82 16.41 5.78
N PHE A 43 18.94 16.39 4.76
CA PHE A 43 17.58 16.91 4.88
C PHE A 43 16.77 16.15 5.93
N ARG A 44 16.83 14.83 5.90
CA ARG A 44 16.16 13.96 6.87
C ARG A 44 16.58 14.29 8.30
N LEU A 45 17.88 14.32 8.56
CA LEU A 45 18.42 14.64 9.87
C LEU A 45 18.04 16.05 10.32
N THR A 46 18.06 17.01 9.41
CA THR A 46 17.65 18.40 9.70
C THR A 46 16.17 18.47 10.11
N LEU A 47 15.29 17.78 9.36
CA LEU A 47 13.87 17.73 9.70
C LEU A 47 13.61 17.01 11.05
N ILE A 48 14.29 15.89 11.29
CA ILE A 48 14.14 15.14 12.54
C ILE A 48 14.61 16.00 13.72
N ASN A 49 15.77 16.62 13.63
CA ASN A 49 16.30 17.49 14.67
C ASN A 49 15.41 18.71 14.94
N SER A 50 14.84 19.29 13.89
CA SER A 50 14.03 20.52 14.00
C SER A 50 12.62 20.27 14.52
N TYR A 51 11.99 19.17 14.13
CA TYR A 51 10.57 18.92 14.40
C TYR A 51 10.31 17.78 15.39
N PHE A 52 11.28 16.88 15.59
CA PHE A 52 11.15 15.72 16.49
C PHE A 52 12.34 15.55 17.45
N PRO A 53 12.85 16.62 18.10
CA PRO A 53 14.06 16.55 18.90
C PRO A 53 13.99 15.55 20.07
N GLN A 54 12.81 15.38 20.65
CA GLN A 54 12.59 14.44 21.77
C GLN A 54 12.37 12.99 21.31
N LYS A 55 12.15 12.75 20.02
CA LYS A 55 11.94 11.43 19.42
C LYS A 55 13.00 11.08 18.38
N HIS A 56 14.12 11.79 18.40
CA HIS A 56 15.18 11.69 17.41
C HIS A 56 15.60 10.24 17.15
N ASP A 57 15.96 9.49 18.19
CA ASP A 57 16.43 8.12 18.05
C ASP A 57 15.34 7.14 17.61
N GLU A 58 14.10 7.36 18.06
CA GLU A 58 12.93 6.58 17.63
C GLU A 58 12.66 6.76 16.14
N VAL A 59 12.65 8.01 15.67
CA VAL A 59 12.40 8.33 14.26
C VAL A 59 13.54 7.83 13.38
N LEU A 60 14.80 7.97 13.79
CA LEU A 60 15.95 7.44 13.05
C LEU A 60 15.95 5.91 12.97
N ARG A 61 15.50 5.23 14.02
CA ARG A 61 15.36 3.78 14.00
C ARG A 61 14.30 3.36 12.98
N LEU A 62 13.11 3.99 13.01
CA LEU A 62 12.05 3.74 12.05
C LEU A 62 12.49 3.98 10.60
N CYS A 63 13.24 5.07 10.33
CA CYS A 63 13.78 5.35 9.01
C CYS A 63 14.77 4.27 8.54
N ARG A 64 15.61 3.75 9.43
CA ARG A 64 16.56 2.66 9.10
C ARG A 64 15.86 1.34 8.84
N GLU A 65 14.89 0.98 9.67
CA GLU A 65 14.07 -0.22 9.48
C GLU A 65 13.34 -0.18 8.13
N GLU A 66 12.83 0.99 7.74
CA GLU A 66 12.18 1.18 6.44
C GLU A 66 13.16 1.09 5.25
N GLU A 67 14.38 1.62 5.39
CA GLU A 67 15.41 1.50 4.33
C GLU A 67 15.92 0.07 4.15
N GLU A 68 16.00 -0.72 5.22
CA GLU A 68 16.39 -2.11 5.14
C GLU A 68 15.32 -2.97 4.46
N ILE A 69 14.05 -2.74 4.79
CA ILE A 69 12.91 -3.41 4.14
C ILE A 69 12.89 -3.06 2.64
N GLY A 70 12.98 -1.78 2.28
CA GLY A 70 12.98 -1.34 0.89
C GLY A 70 14.14 -1.86 0.05
N ARG A 71 15.33 -2.05 0.64
CA ARG A 71 16.49 -2.64 -0.06
C ARG A 71 16.31 -4.12 -0.40
N ARG A 72 15.60 -4.87 0.41
CA ARG A 72 15.41 -6.32 0.20
C ARG A 72 14.31 -6.61 -0.81
N GLU A 73 13.28 -5.80 -0.87
CA GLU A 73 12.22 -5.89 -1.87
C GLU A 73 12.75 -5.64 -3.30
N GLN A 74 13.79 -4.80 -3.47
CA GLN A 74 14.44 -4.55 -4.76
C GLN A 74 15.20 -5.76 -5.34
N TYR A 75 15.56 -6.75 -4.55
CA TYR A 75 16.28 -7.94 -5.04
C TYR A 75 15.38 -8.97 -5.72
N ASP A 76 14.06 -8.94 -5.49
CA ASP A 76 13.12 -9.96 -6.01
C ASP A 76 12.50 -9.63 -7.38
N GLU A 77 12.64 -8.39 -7.90
CA GLU A 77 11.93 -7.93 -9.11
C GLU A 77 12.82 -7.43 -10.27
N SER A 78 13.99 -7.98 -10.48
CA SER A 78 14.89 -7.54 -11.57
C SER A 78 14.41 -7.96 -12.96
N GLY A 79 13.53 -7.18 -13.56
CA GLY A 79 13.19 -7.15 -14.98
C GLY A 79 13.73 -5.86 -15.64
N GLU A 80 14.11 -5.92 -16.91
CA GLU A 80 14.79 -4.83 -17.64
C GLU A 80 13.91 -3.60 -17.90
N MET A 81 14.23 -2.44 -17.34
CA MET A 81 13.67 -1.11 -17.64
C MET A 81 14.71 0.03 -17.42
N ASP A 82 14.49 1.23 -17.92
CA ASP A 82 15.44 2.34 -17.89
C ASP A 82 15.63 2.93 -16.46
N GLY A 83 16.85 3.34 -16.11
CA GLY A 83 17.30 3.50 -14.74
C GLY A 83 16.59 4.58 -13.89
N ALA A 84 16.10 5.69 -14.47
CA ALA A 84 15.50 6.81 -13.70
C ALA A 84 14.00 6.58 -13.42
N GLU A 85 13.25 6.04 -14.37
CA GLU A 85 11.84 5.66 -14.19
C GLU A 85 11.71 4.51 -13.18
N ARG A 86 12.62 3.55 -13.21
CA ARG A 86 12.68 2.44 -12.25
C ARG A 86 12.86 2.89 -10.81
N VAL A 87 13.75 3.85 -10.57
CA VAL A 87 13.99 4.36 -9.22
C VAL A 87 12.75 5.06 -8.68
N ALA A 88 12.06 5.83 -9.51
CA ALA A 88 10.82 6.50 -9.10
C ALA A 88 9.69 5.51 -8.84
N GLU A 89 9.55 4.49 -9.69
CA GLU A 89 8.56 3.42 -9.55
C GLU A 89 8.83 2.58 -8.30
N SER A 90 10.05 2.12 -8.11
CA SER A 90 10.48 1.38 -6.92
C SER A 90 10.25 2.13 -5.59
N ILE A 91 10.54 3.45 -5.55
CA ILE A 91 10.29 4.27 -4.35
C ILE A 91 8.79 4.38 -4.08
N ARG A 92 7.99 4.54 -5.10
CA ARG A 92 6.54 4.65 -5.01
C ARG A 92 5.91 3.34 -4.52
N ASP A 93 6.25 2.22 -5.15
CA ASP A 93 5.77 0.88 -4.79
C ASP A 93 6.18 0.52 -3.36
N ALA A 94 7.42 0.85 -2.96
CA ALA A 94 7.87 0.66 -1.60
C ALA A 94 7.07 1.52 -0.59
N ALA A 95 6.67 2.74 -0.96
CA ALA A 95 5.85 3.60 -0.10
C ALA A 95 4.43 3.07 0.06
N PHE A 96 3.77 2.71 -1.05
CA PHE A 96 2.47 2.04 -1.06
C PHE A 96 2.50 0.75 -0.23
N GLY A 97 3.47 -0.12 -0.52
CA GLY A 97 3.66 -1.39 0.17
C GLY A 97 3.77 -1.25 1.69
N ARG A 98 4.56 -0.28 2.16
CA ARG A 98 4.72 -0.02 3.61
C ARG A 98 3.41 0.41 4.27
N VAL A 99 2.70 1.36 3.66
CA VAL A 99 1.45 1.90 4.23
C VAL A 99 0.39 0.82 4.30
N VAL A 100 0.18 0.06 3.22
CA VAL A 100 -0.82 -1.01 3.18
C VAL A 100 -0.49 -2.13 4.15
N ARG A 101 0.73 -2.69 4.15
CA ARG A 101 1.10 -3.76 5.08
C ARG A 101 0.94 -3.34 6.55
N ARG A 102 1.33 -2.10 6.87
CA ARG A 102 1.17 -1.54 8.23
C ARG A 102 -0.30 -1.37 8.61
N ALA A 103 -1.15 -0.89 7.70
CA ALA A 103 -2.58 -0.73 7.93
C ALA A 103 -3.26 -2.06 8.31
N TYR A 104 -2.81 -3.16 7.70
CA TYR A 104 -3.28 -4.52 7.98
C TYR A 104 -2.53 -5.22 9.14
N ASP A 105 -1.66 -4.51 9.86
CA ASP A 105 -0.82 -5.10 10.91
C ASP A 105 -0.06 -6.33 10.41
N TYR A 106 0.46 -6.26 9.18
CA TYR A 106 1.21 -7.33 8.51
C TYR A 106 0.46 -8.68 8.43
N THR A 107 -0.86 -8.62 8.33
CA THR A 107 -1.76 -9.77 8.33
C THR A 107 -2.42 -9.94 6.96
N CYS A 108 -2.46 -11.16 6.44
CA CYS A 108 -3.18 -11.46 5.21
C CYS A 108 -4.68 -11.24 5.38
N ALA A 109 -5.28 -10.39 4.55
CA ALA A 109 -6.69 -10.05 4.60
C ALA A 109 -7.63 -11.24 4.33
N MET A 110 -7.12 -12.33 3.74
CA MET A 110 -7.91 -13.52 3.44
C MET A 110 -7.78 -14.60 4.52
N CYS A 111 -6.57 -15.10 4.77
CA CYS A 111 -6.35 -16.24 5.66
C CYS A 111 -5.91 -15.86 7.08
N GLY A 112 -5.68 -14.57 7.35
CA GLY A 112 -5.27 -14.11 8.67
C GLY A 112 -3.84 -14.49 9.06
N ILE A 113 -3.05 -15.10 8.16
CA ILE A 113 -1.66 -15.42 8.47
C ILE A 113 -0.88 -14.13 8.70
N ARG A 114 -0.13 -14.11 9.79
CA ARG A 114 0.84 -13.07 10.12
C ARG A 114 2.16 -13.73 10.42
N PHE A 115 3.15 -13.50 9.57
CA PHE A 115 4.47 -14.03 9.79
C PHE A 115 5.48 -12.88 9.64
N MET A 116 6.19 -12.64 10.73
CA MET A 116 7.27 -11.67 10.80
C MET A 116 8.43 -12.31 11.57
N LEU A 117 9.60 -12.32 10.97
CA LEU A 117 10.84 -12.71 11.63
C LEU A 117 11.86 -11.64 11.24
N ASP A 118 12.21 -10.82 12.23
CA ASP A 118 13.04 -9.62 12.04
C ASP A 118 12.46 -8.74 10.91
N ASP A 119 13.07 -8.77 9.76
CA ASP A 119 12.70 -8.01 8.57
C ASP A 119 12.00 -8.85 7.48
N VAL A 120 11.85 -10.17 7.72
CA VAL A 120 11.13 -11.06 6.80
C VAL A 120 9.63 -10.96 7.05
N ILE A 121 8.90 -10.47 6.06
CA ILE A 121 7.45 -10.30 6.10
C ILE A 121 6.82 -11.16 5.00
N LEU A 122 5.81 -11.97 5.38
CA LEU A 122 5.15 -12.88 4.44
C LEU A 122 4.11 -12.20 3.55
N VAL A 123 3.55 -11.07 3.98
CA VAL A 123 2.48 -10.39 3.25
C VAL A 123 3.01 -9.26 2.38
N ASP A 124 2.43 -9.17 1.19
CA ASP A 124 2.62 -8.06 0.26
C ASP A 124 1.44 -7.12 0.28
N ALA A 125 1.65 -5.92 -0.24
CA ALA A 125 0.58 -5.01 -0.62
C ALA A 125 0.18 -5.29 -2.07
N ALA A 126 -1.09 -5.55 -2.29
CA ALA A 126 -1.64 -5.78 -3.61
C ALA A 126 -2.59 -4.63 -3.98
N HIS A 127 -2.50 -4.13 -5.21
CA HIS A 127 -3.46 -3.16 -5.72
C HIS A 127 -4.79 -3.85 -6.05
N LEU A 128 -5.90 -3.26 -5.63
CA LEU A 128 -7.25 -3.73 -6.00
C LEU A 128 -7.55 -3.40 -7.47
N ILE A 129 -7.34 -2.16 -7.88
CA ILE A 129 -7.28 -1.76 -9.28
C ILE A 129 -5.81 -1.68 -9.65
N PRO A 130 -5.32 -2.43 -10.65
CA PRO A 130 -3.91 -2.41 -11.04
C PRO A 130 -3.41 -0.98 -11.23
N PHE A 131 -2.17 -0.70 -10.82
CA PHE A 131 -1.58 0.63 -10.97
C PHE A 131 -1.57 1.09 -12.43
N SER A 132 -1.28 0.18 -13.37
CA SER A 132 -1.31 0.45 -14.81
C SER A 132 -2.65 1.01 -15.33
N GLU A 133 -3.74 0.78 -14.60
CA GLU A 133 -5.08 1.26 -14.97
C GLU A 133 -5.52 2.46 -14.15
N SER A 134 -5.22 2.46 -12.84
CA SER A 134 -5.71 3.48 -11.92
C SER A 134 -4.75 4.64 -11.69
N HIS A 135 -3.44 4.39 -11.80
CA HIS A 135 -2.38 5.27 -11.33
C HIS A 135 -2.59 5.75 -9.89
N ASP A 136 -3.23 4.90 -9.05
CA ASP A 136 -3.63 5.22 -7.67
C ASP A 136 -2.89 4.32 -6.67
N ASP A 137 -1.93 4.92 -5.96
CA ASP A 137 -1.18 4.31 -4.84
C ASP A 137 -1.76 4.70 -3.47
N SER A 138 -3.01 5.15 -3.42
CA SER A 138 -3.65 5.39 -2.12
C SER A 138 -3.86 4.07 -1.38
N PRO A 139 -3.75 4.06 -0.04
CA PRO A 139 -4.01 2.85 0.75
C PRO A 139 -5.41 2.28 0.55
N THR A 140 -6.36 3.11 0.11
CA THR A 140 -7.74 2.71 -0.19
C THR A 140 -7.90 1.94 -1.50
N ASN A 141 -6.83 1.88 -2.33
CA ASN A 141 -6.69 0.98 -3.47
C ASN A 141 -5.85 -0.26 -3.13
N GLY A 142 -5.52 -0.48 -1.85
CA GLY A 142 -4.60 -1.52 -1.40
C GLY A 142 -5.22 -2.55 -0.47
N ILE A 143 -4.68 -3.76 -0.52
CA ILE A 143 -5.01 -4.86 0.37
C ILE A 143 -3.75 -5.68 0.69
N ALA A 144 -3.58 -6.13 1.94
CA ALA A 144 -2.44 -6.97 2.30
C ALA A 144 -2.77 -8.45 2.13
N LEU A 145 -1.96 -9.17 1.38
CA LEU A 145 -2.14 -10.60 1.09
C LEU A 145 -0.81 -11.36 1.25
N CYS A 146 -0.88 -12.60 1.71
CA CYS A 146 0.27 -13.51 1.62
C CYS A 146 0.55 -13.84 0.14
N LYS A 147 1.76 -14.29 -0.17
CA LYS A 147 2.22 -14.57 -1.55
C LYS A 147 1.21 -15.41 -2.36
N ASN A 148 0.63 -16.44 -1.77
CA ASN A 148 -0.32 -17.32 -2.45
C ASN A 148 -1.62 -16.58 -2.82
N HIS A 149 -2.18 -15.82 -1.88
CA HIS A 149 -3.42 -15.08 -2.12
C HIS A 149 -3.21 -13.85 -3.00
N HIS A 150 -2.04 -13.22 -2.93
CA HIS A 150 -1.66 -12.16 -3.87
C HIS A 150 -1.65 -12.70 -5.30
N TRP A 151 -0.93 -13.79 -5.53
CA TRP A 151 -0.87 -14.45 -6.84
C TRP A 151 -2.27 -14.83 -7.38
N LEU A 152 -3.14 -15.39 -6.51
CA LEU A 152 -4.52 -15.73 -6.89
C LEU A 152 -5.34 -14.50 -7.28
N MET A 153 -5.17 -13.38 -6.57
CA MET A 153 -5.86 -12.13 -6.86
C MET A 153 -5.38 -11.51 -8.18
N ASP A 154 -4.08 -11.53 -8.47
CA ASP A 154 -3.52 -11.04 -9.74
C ASP A 154 -4.00 -11.86 -10.95
N ARG A 155 -4.34 -13.13 -10.73
CA ARG A 155 -4.95 -14.00 -11.75
C ARG A 155 -6.47 -13.90 -11.80
N HIS A 156 -7.07 -12.99 -11.02
CA HIS A 156 -8.51 -12.80 -10.93
C HIS A 156 -9.26 -14.08 -10.50
N LEU A 157 -8.62 -14.93 -9.69
CA LEU A 157 -9.22 -16.17 -9.17
C LEU A 157 -9.89 -15.95 -7.82
N ILE A 158 -9.54 -14.89 -7.11
CA ILE A 158 -10.18 -14.42 -5.89
C ILE A 158 -10.40 -12.91 -5.98
N ALA A 159 -11.44 -12.43 -5.31
CA ALA A 159 -11.71 -10.99 -5.20
C ALA A 159 -12.44 -10.69 -3.89
N PRO A 160 -12.18 -9.56 -3.22
CA PRO A 160 -13.09 -9.03 -2.22
C PRO A 160 -14.32 -8.47 -2.94
N GLY A 161 -15.51 -8.84 -2.46
CA GLY A 161 -16.78 -8.43 -3.07
C GLY A 161 -17.82 -8.05 -2.04
N PRO A 162 -19.03 -7.64 -2.48
CA PRO A 162 -20.08 -7.22 -1.59
C PRO A 162 -20.66 -8.39 -0.78
N SER A 163 -21.06 -8.12 0.45
CA SER A 163 -21.72 -9.11 1.30
C SER A 163 -23.17 -9.38 0.87
N ARG A 164 -23.85 -8.36 0.34
CA ARG A 164 -25.21 -8.42 -0.19
C ARG A 164 -25.44 -7.28 -1.19
N GLY A 165 -25.95 -7.58 -2.37
CA GLY A 165 -26.19 -6.57 -3.41
C GLY A 165 -24.91 -5.76 -3.69
N ASN A 166 -24.94 -4.44 -3.45
CA ASN A 166 -23.79 -3.55 -3.61
C ASN A 166 -23.25 -3.06 -2.24
N ASP A 167 -23.45 -3.84 -1.16
CA ASP A 167 -22.95 -3.46 0.15
C ASP A 167 -21.51 -3.92 0.37
N TYR A 168 -20.59 -2.98 0.28
CA TYR A 168 -19.16 -3.14 0.52
C TYR A 168 -18.70 -2.74 1.93
N SER A 169 -19.62 -2.44 2.85
CA SER A 169 -19.28 -2.08 4.24
C SER A 169 -18.64 -3.23 5.00
N LYS A 170 -18.97 -4.46 4.63
CA LYS A 170 -18.44 -5.70 5.21
C LYS A 170 -18.13 -6.69 4.08
N PRO A 171 -17.08 -6.44 3.30
CA PRO A 171 -16.79 -7.24 2.12
C PRO A 171 -16.49 -8.69 2.50
N ILE A 172 -16.82 -9.59 1.58
CA ILE A 172 -16.56 -11.03 1.68
C ILE A 172 -15.65 -11.48 0.53
N TRP A 173 -15.00 -12.62 0.70
CA TRP A 173 -14.20 -13.21 -0.35
C TRP A 173 -15.07 -13.93 -1.37
N LEU A 174 -14.93 -13.52 -2.62
CA LEU A 174 -15.44 -14.22 -3.79
C LEU A 174 -14.32 -15.11 -4.33
N VAL A 175 -14.69 -16.30 -4.78
CA VAL A 175 -13.76 -17.28 -5.36
C VAL A 175 -14.30 -17.70 -6.71
N SER A 176 -13.42 -17.70 -7.73
CA SER A 176 -13.73 -18.07 -9.10
C SER A 176 -14.35 -19.47 -9.21
N SER A 177 -15.33 -19.63 -10.09
CA SER A 177 -15.94 -20.92 -10.44
C SER A 177 -14.99 -21.82 -11.24
N LEU A 178 -13.87 -21.28 -11.74
CA LEU A 178 -12.82 -22.05 -12.42
C LEU A 178 -12.02 -22.93 -11.46
N LEU A 179 -12.05 -22.65 -10.15
CA LEU A 179 -11.38 -23.48 -9.16
C LEU A 179 -12.18 -24.76 -8.90
N ASP A 180 -11.55 -25.89 -9.14
CA ASP A 180 -12.15 -27.21 -8.99
C ASP A 180 -11.92 -27.76 -7.58
N ASN A 181 -12.99 -28.03 -6.85
CA ASN A 181 -12.95 -28.57 -5.48
C ASN A 181 -12.38 -30.02 -5.38
N ARG A 182 -12.16 -30.69 -6.49
CA ARG A 182 -11.50 -31.99 -6.53
C ARG A 182 -10.00 -31.90 -6.28
N LEU A 183 -9.41 -30.74 -6.53
CA LEU A 183 -8.00 -30.50 -6.26
C LEU A 183 -7.82 -29.91 -4.86
N GLU A 184 -6.93 -30.51 -4.06
CA GLU A 184 -6.70 -30.11 -2.66
C GLU A 184 -6.31 -28.64 -2.52
N ALA A 185 -5.40 -28.16 -3.38
CA ALA A 185 -4.98 -26.76 -3.39
C ALA A 185 -6.15 -25.79 -3.68
N HIS A 186 -7.09 -26.19 -4.55
CA HIS A 186 -8.27 -25.39 -4.85
C HIS A 186 -9.26 -25.41 -3.68
N ARG A 187 -9.43 -26.57 -2.99
CA ARG A 187 -10.29 -26.67 -1.79
C ARG A 187 -9.85 -25.71 -0.70
N ALA A 188 -8.55 -25.64 -0.42
CA ALA A 188 -8.02 -24.71 0.57
C ALA A 188 -8.37 -23.24 0.27
N CYS A 189 -8.41 -22.85 -1.00
CA CYS A 189 -8.86 -21.54 -1.41
C CYS A 189 -10.40 -21.37 -1.29
N MET A 190 -11.16 -22.41 -1.66
CA MET A 190 -12.63 -22.37 -1.65
C MET A 190 -13.22 -22.30 -0.24
N GLU A 191 -12.50 -22.75 0.80
CA GLU A 191 -12.89 -22.59 2.20
C GLU A 191 -13.10 -21.13 2.62
N TYR A 192 -12.45 -20.21 1.95
CA TYR A 192 -12.62 -18.77 2.21
C TYR A 192 -13.79 -18.13 1.46
N LYS A 193 -14.45 -18.86 0.54
CA LYS A 193 -15.60 -18.33 -0.19
C LYS A 193 -16.71 -17.90 0.76
N GLY A 194 -17.09 -16.62 0.68
CA GLY A 194 -18.11 -16.03 1.56
C GLY A 194 -17.61 -15.65 2.96
N SER A 195 -16.36 -15.97 3.31
CA SER A 195 -15.76 -15.47 4.56
C SER A 195 -15.51 -13.96 4.49
N ARG A 196 -15.47 -13.31 5.65
CA ARG A 196 -15.24 -11.85 5.72
C ARG A 196 -13.80 -11.50 5.34
N VAL A 197 -13.64 -10.41 4.61
CA VAL A 197 -12.34 -9.79 4.40
C VAL A 197 -11.90 -9.17 5.72
N ILE A 198 -10.66 -9.46 6.15
CA ILE A 198 -10.04 -8.78 7.28
C ILE A 198 -9.66 -7.37 6.80
N LEU A 199 -10.21 -6.36 7.45
CA LEU A 199 -9.99 -4.95 7.12
C LEU A 199 -9.03 -4.27 8.09
N PRO A 200 -8.38 -3.16 7.69
CA PRO A 200 -7.64 -2.30 8.59
C PRO A 200 -8.50 -1.81 9.77
N ARG A 201 -7.84 -1.55 10.90
CA ARG A 201 -8.53 -0.97 12.07
C ARG A 201 -8.98 0.47 11.84
N GLU A 202 -8.20 1.24 11.07
CA GLU A 202 -8.49 2.63 10.78
C GLU A 202 -9.28 2.73 9.46
N GLU A 203 -10.47 3.28 9.53
CA GLU A 203 -11.41 3.41 8.40
C GLU A 203 -10.79 4.11 7.18
N ARG A 204 -9.94 5.13 7.42
CA ARG A 204 -9.24 5.85 6.33
C ARG A 204 -8.30 4.98 5.49
N HIS A 205 -7.91 3.81 5.96
CA HIS A 205 -7.07 2.85 5.25
C HIS A 205 -7.86 1.66 4.68
N CYS A 206 -9.17 1.61 4.94
CA CYS A 206 -10.00 0.57 4.38
C CYS A 206 -10.13 0.74 2.86
N PRO A 207 -10.16 -0.36 2.12
CA PRO A 207 -10.40 -0.33 0.69
C PRO A 207 -11.66 0.45 0.32
N SER A 208 -11.56 1.27 -0.74
CA SER A 208 -12.71 2.04 -1.22
C SER A 208 -13.77 1.11 -1.85
N PRO A 209 -15.07 1.43 -1.73
CA PRO A 209 -16.12 0.67 -2.40
C PRO A 209 -15.91 0.56 -3.90
N HIS A 210 -15.36 1.61 -4.53
CA HIS A 210 -15.02 1.62 -5.96
C HIS A 210 -13.96 0.57 -6.30
N ALA A 211 -12.85 0.52 -5.55
CA ALA A 211 -11.78 -0.44 -5.80
C ALA A 211 -12.24 -1.89 -5.55
N LEU A 212 -13.06 -2.11 -4.50
CA LEU A 212 -13.66 -3.41 -4.22
C LEU A 212 -14.61 -3.85 -5.35
N ALA A 213 -15.45 -2.94 -5.85
CA ALA A 213 -16.38 -3.22 -6.94
C ALA A 213 -15.62 -3.59 -8.22
N TRP A 214 -14.62 -2.78 -8.60
CA TRP A 214 -13.79 -3.06 -9.76
C TRP A 214 -13.19 -4.47 -9.69
N ARG A 215 -12.59 -4.82 -8.55
CA ARG A 215 -11.95 -6.15 -8.39
C ARG A 215 -12.97 -7.29 -8.46
N ALA A 216 -14.16 -7.13 -7.88
CA ALA A 216 -15.23 -8.12 -7.93
C ALA A 216 -15.76 -8.33 -9.35
N GLU A 217 -15.91 -7.27 -10.13
CA GLU A 217 -16.36 -7.31 -11.52
C GLU A 217 -15.37 -8.01 -12.45
N HIS A 218 -14.08 -7.96 -12.12
CA HIS A 218 -13.02 -8.62 -12.89
C HIS A 218 -12.72 -10.06 -12.44
N LEU A 219 -13.50 -10.61 -11.50
CA LEU A 219 -13.34 -12.01 -11.10
C LEU A 219 -13.64 -12.94 -12.28
N ARG A 220 -12.72 -13.82 -12.60
CA ARG A 220 -12.90 -14.83 -13.66
C ARG A 220 -13.93 -15.86 -13.25
N SER A 221 -14.87 -16.14 -14.12
CA SER A 221 -15.96 -17.10 -13.93
C SER A 221 -15.96 -18.17 -15.04
#